data_f8c1352a5c41f59c39e990ed84871be6
#
_entry.id   f8c1352a5c41f59c39e990ed84871be6
#
_cell.length_a   1.000
_cell.length_b   1.000
_cell.length_c   1.000
_cell.angle_alpha   90.00
_cell.angle_beta   90.00
_cell.angle_gamma   90.00
#
_symmetry.space_group_name_H-M   'P 1'
#
loop_
_entity.id
_entity.type
_entity.pdbx_description
1 polymer ?
#
loop_
_entity_poly.entity_id
_entity_poly.type
_entity_poly.pdbx_seq_one_letter_code
_entity_poly.pdbx_strand_id
1 'polypeptide(L)'
;AQEVTTIRAVLHNAGSTRIKIISKIERPIALQNFDEILTASNGIMVARGDLGVEIPAEDVPIRQKEMIMKCNRASKPVIVATQMLESMTNNPVPTRAEVNDVFNAVYDRSDAVMLSGETSVGKFPLNAVEYMDRIISKAEKDIPDIDPQSIDSAEPEMYEAVGHAVYELARVFRDVNFRGKIVMFTRGGKSPRKAAKYRPDFPIYAITHNERTARQLNLIWGVQSIFIPTLKMEDWSAEEIMQHGIKKLVEFGILGMKEHVICTVPSSLSPGKCAVLGLYYVEDILQGLTIEPETYDPTWN
;
A
#
# COMPACT_ATOMS: atom_id res chain seq x y z
N ALA A 1 15.09 7.05 -17.07
CA ALA A 1 13.73 7.52 -17.45
C ALA A 1 13.39 7.15 -18.90
N GLN A 2 14.28 7.36 -19.86
CA GLN A 2 14.01 7.08 -21.29
C GLN A 2 13.54 5.65 -21.56
N GLU A 3 14.17 4.64 -20.96
CA GLU A 3 13.76 3.22 -21.10
C GLU A 3 12.35 2.98 -20.62
N VAL A 4 11.96 3.58 -19.49
CA VAL A 4 10.60 3.47 -18.95
C VAL A 4 9.58 4.08 -19.91
N THR A 5 9.90 5.23 -20.49
CA THR A 5 9.08 5.89 -21.49
C THR A 5 8.94 5.04 -22.76
N THR A 6 10.05 4.42 -23.22
CA THR A 6 10.04 3.51 -24.37
C THR A 6 9.17 2.29 -24.11
N ILE A 7 9.31 1.63 -22.94
CA ILE A 7 8.46 0.49 -22.58
C ILE A 7 6.98 0.90 -22.53
N ARG A 8 6.69 2.09 -21.98
CA ARG A 8 5.31 2.61 -21.94
C ARG A 8 4.74 2.82 -23.34
N ALA A 9 5.54 3.32 -24.29
CA ALA A 9 5.14 3.46 -25.68
C ALA A 9 4.87 2.09 -26.35
N VAL A 10 5.72 1.10 -26.10
CA VAL A 10 5.51 -0.28 -26.58
C VAL A 10 4.19 -0.85 -26.03
N LEU A 11 3.94 -0.71 -24.72
CA LEU A 11 2.70 -1.16 -24.09
C LEU A 11 1.48 -0.46 -24.69
N HIS A 12 1.57 0.85 -24.92
CA HIS A 12 0.51 1.63 -25.54
C HIS A 12 0.21 1.14 -26.96
N ASN A 13 1.25 0.91 -27.78
CA ASN A 13 1.12 0.41 -29.15
C ASN A 13 0.54 -1.02 -29.20
N ALA A 14 0.79 -1.82 -28.15
CA ALA A 14 0.20 -3.14 -27.96
C ALA A 14 -1.25 -3.09 -27.41
N GLY A 15 -1.88 -1.90 -27.35
CA GLY A 15 -3.25 -1.71 -26.86
C GLY A 15 -3.39 -1.72 -25.34
N SER A 16 -2.29 -1.70 -24.59
CA SER A 16 -2.32 -1.73 -23.12
C SER A 16 -1.81 -0.43 -22.49
N THR A 17 -2.72 0.44 -22.13
CA THR A 17 -2.42 1.67 -21.34
C THR A 17 -2.44 1.44 -19.82
N ARG A 18 -2.77 0.24 -19.37
CA ARG A 18 -3.16 -0.05 -17.99
C ARG A 18 -2.12 -0.83 -17.19
N ILE A 19 -1.11 -1.40 -17.86
CA ILE A 19 -0.01 -2.12 -17.20
C ILE A 19 0.88 -1.12 -16.45
N LYS A 20 1.16 -1.43 -15.17
CA LYS A 20 2.04 -0.63 -14.34
C LYS A 20 3.49 -1.08 -14.51
N ILE A 21 4.40 -0.12 -14.44
CA ILE A 21 5.84 -0.36 -14.59
C ILE A 21 6.49 -0.11 -13.23
N ILE A 22 7.16 -1.13 -12.70
CA ILE A 22 8.02 -1.04 -11.53
C ILE A 22 9.46 -1.05 -12.04
N SER A 23 10.19 0.04 -11.79
CA SER A 23 11.59 0.14 -12.21
C SER A 23 12.50 -0.46 -11.15
N LYS A 24 13.34 -1.41 -11.58
CA LYS A 24 14.36 -2.05 -10.76
C LYS A 24 15.62 -1.18 -10.76
N ILE A 25 16.04 -0.73 -9.59
CA ILE A 25 17.24 0.13 -9.40
C ILE A 25 18.40 -0.75 -8.97
N GLU A 26 19.37 -0.91 -9.86
CA GLU A 26 20.50 -1.83 -9.70
C GLU A 26 21.84 -1.28 -10.23
N ARG A 27 21.87 -0.07 -10.77
CA ARG A 27 23.07 0.53 -11.37
C ARG A 27 23.30 1.95 -10.86
N PRO A 28 24.57 2.41 -10.79
CA PRO A 28 24.91 3.77 -10.35
C PRO A 28 24.22 4.86 -11.18
N ILE A 29 24.11 4.65 -12.49
CA ILE A 29 23.43 5.60 -13.39
C ILE A 29 21.93 5.75 -13.06
N ALA A 30 21.30 4.68 -12.53
CA ALA A 30 19.89 4.75 -12.10
C ALA A 30 19.75 5.55 -10.81
N LEU A 31 20.73 5.52 -9.91
CA LEU A 31 20.75 6.37 -8.72
C LEU A 31 20.89 7.84 -9.07
N GLN A 32 21.80 8.17 -10.04
CA GLN A 32 22.00 9.54 -10.50
C GLN A 32 20.74 10.14 -11.14
N ASN A 33 19.96 9.32 -11.85
CA ASN A 33 18.74 9.74 -12.54
C ASN A 33 17.45 9.28 -11.81
N PHE A 34 17.55 9.05 -10.49
CA PHE A 34 16.47 8.40 -9.73
C PHE A 34 15.16 9.18 -9.78
N ASP A 35 15.19 10.50 -9.65
CA ASP A 35 13.98 11.32 -9.60
C ASP A 35 13.20 11.30 -10.92
N GLU A 36 13.91 11.29 -12.06
CA GLU A 36 13.30 11.14 -13.37
C GLU A 36 12.70 9.73 -13.56
N ILE A 37 13.43 8.68 -13.12
CA ILE A 37 12.97 7.31 -13.18
C ILE A 37 11.73 7.14 -12.28
N LEU A 38 11.78 7.66 -11.06
CA LEU A 38 10.65 7.64 -10.14
C LEU A 38 9.42 8.33 -10.75
N THR A 39 9.60 9.50 -11.37
CA THR A 39 8.51 10.23 -12.03
C THR A 39 7.88 9.40 -13.15
N ALA A 40 8.69 8.76 -14.00
CA ALA A 40 8.21 7.95 -15.13
C ALA A 40 7.58 6.62 -14.71
N SER A 41 7.96 6.07 -13.55
CA SER A 41 7.55 4.74 -13.06
C SER A 41 6.26 4.78 -12.23
N ASN A 42 5.64 3.61 -12.05
CA ASN A 42 4.51 3.44 -11.15
C ASN A 42 4.91 2.90 -9.76
N GLY A 43 6.12 2.41 -9.62
CA GLY A 43 6.72 1.91 -8.40
C GLY A 43 8.21 1.67 -8.62
N ILE A 44 8.93 1.39 -7.56
CA ILE A 44 10.37 1.15 -7.55
C ILE A 44 10.66 -0.19 -6.86
N MET A 45 11.67 -0.90 -7.35
CA MET A 45 12.29 -2.02 -6.66
C MET A 45 13.76 -1.71 -6.40
N VAL A 46 14.15 -1.74 -5.14
CA VAL A 46 15.54 -1.59 -4.71
C VAL A 46 16.20 -2.98 -4.77
N ALA A 47 16.99 -3.22 -5.80
CA ALA A 47 17.66 -4.51 -6.05
C ALA A 47 19.06 -4.51 -5.43
N ARG A 48 19.11 -4.78 -4.12
CA ARG A 48 20.34 -4.62 -3.32
C ARG A 48 21.48 -5.52 -3.74
N GLY A 49 21.18 -6.76 -4.14
CA GLY A 49 22.18 -7.72 -4.58
C GLY A 49 22.99 -7.20 -5.78
N ASP A 50 22.28 -6.77 -6.83
CA ASP A 50 22.93 -6.23 -8.04
C ASP A 50 23.56 -4.86 -7.77
N LEU A 51 22.87 -4.00 -7.01
CA LEU A 51 23.37 -2.68 -6.67
C LEU A 51 24.66 -2.73 -5.84
N GLY A 52 24.78 -3.68 -4.88
CA GLY A 52 25.96 -3.85 -4.03
C GLY A 52 27.20 -4.41 -4.76
N VAL A 53 27.03 -4.89 -6.01
CA VAL A 53 28.15 -5.22 -6.90
C VAL A 53 28.67 -3.98 -7.64
N GLU A 54 27.79 -3.01 -7.89
CA GLU A 54 28.04 -1.84 -8.72
C GLU A 54 28.48 -0.60 -7.91
N ILE A 55 28.17 -0.55 -6.59
CA ILE A 55 28.58 0.54 -5.68
C ILE A 55 29.21 -0.06 -4.42
N PRO A 56 29.98 0.73 -3.62
CA PRO A 56 30.47 0.29 -2.31
C PRO A 56 29.32 -0.26 -1.45
N ALA A 57 29.56 -1.43 -0.85
CA ALA A 57 28.52 -2.12 -0.07
C ALA A 57 27.99 -1.27 1.10
N GLU A 58 28.85 -0.46 1.71
CA GLU A 58 28.51 0.48 2.79
C GLU A 58 27.58 1.62 2.35
N ASP A 59 27.51 1.92 1.05
CA ASP A 59 26.60 2.95 0.51
C ASP A 59 25.19 2.42 0.28
N VAL A 60 25.03 1.11 0.10
CA VAL A 60 23.72 0.49 -0.22
C VAL A 60 22.63 0.85 0.80
N PRO A 61 22.86 0.76 2.13
CA PRO A 61 21.83 1.10 3.11
C PRO A 61 21.40 2.57 3.03
N ILE A 62 22.32 3.48 2.77
CA ILE A 62 22.02 4.92 2.63
C ILE A 62 21.14 5.15 1.41
N ARG A 63 21.52 4.56 0.27
CA ARG A 63 20.74 4.67 -0.97
C ARG A 63 19.37 4.04 -0.86
N GLN A 64 19.25 2.90 -0.16
CA GLN A 64 17.96 2.28 0.14
C GLN A 64 17.03 3.25 0.87
N LYS A 65 17.49 3.86 1.96
CA LYS A 65 16.70 4.82 2.75
C LYS A 65 16.26 6.04 1.93
N GLU A 66 17.18 6.60 1.14
CA GLU A 66 16.89 7.73 0.25
C GLU A 66 15.79 7.37 -0.78
N MET A 67 15.90 6.20 -1.41
CA MET A 67 14.92 5.72 -2.39
C MET A 67 13.55 5.48 -1.76
N ILE A 68 13.49 4.84 -0.59
CA ILE A 68 12.24 4.61 0.15
C ILE A 68 11.56 5.93 0.48
N MET A 69 12.30 6.89 1.06
CA MET A 69 11.79 8.20 1.41
C MET A 69 11.21 8.95 0.19
N LYS A 70 11.92 8.95 -0.94
CA LYS A 70 11.45 9.59 -2.17
C LYS A 70 10.21 8.91 -2.74
N CYS A 71 10.13 7.58 -2.68
CA CYS A 71 8.95 6.81 -3.11
C CYS A 71 7.74 7.14 -2.24
N ASN A 72 7.90 7.20 -0.91
CA ASN A 72 6.84 7.55 0.03
C ASN A 72 6.31 8.96 -0.25
N ARG A 73 7.18 9.96 -0.44
CA ARG A 73 6.78 11.31 -0.83
C ARG A 73 5.96 11.33 -2.13
N ALA A 74 6.38 10.54 -3.11
CA ALA A 74 5.67 10.41 -4.38
C ALA A 74 4.40 9.54 -4.31
N SER A 75 4.09 8.92 -3.16
CA SER A 75 3.01 7.93 -2.97
C SER A 75 3.07 6.79 -4.00
N LYS A 76 4.28 6.32 -4.29
CA LYS A 76 4.58 5.21 -5.19
C LYS A 76 5.16 4.04 -4.41
N PRO A 77 4.68 2.81 -4.62
CA PRO A 77 5.17 1.66 -3.88
C PRO A 77 6.65 1.42 -4.11
N VAL A 78 7.32 1.02 -3.03
CA VAL A 78 8.72 0.63 -3.05
C VAL A 78 8.89 -0.77 -2.46
N ILE A 79 9.57 -1.64 -3.22
CA ILE A 79 9.89 -3.01 -2.84
C ILE A 79 11.37 -3.06 -2.49
N VAL A 80 11.73 -3.56 -1.32
CA VAL A 80 13.12 -3.90 -0.98
C VAL A 80 13.35 -5.36 -1.30
N ALA A 81 14.30 -5.63 -2.19
CA ALA A 81 14.49 -6.94 -2.79
C ALA A 81 15.92 -7.46 -2.60
N THR A 82 16.02 -8.78 -2.61
CA THR A 82 17.24 -9.59 -2.54
C THR A 82 17.94 -9.58 -1.17
N GLN A 83 18.58 -10.69 -0.83
CA GLN A 83 19.36 -10.88 0.39
C GLN A 83 18.59 -10.54 1.68
N MET A 84 17.28 -10.84 1.72
CA MET A 84 16.44 -10.59 2.89
C MET A 84 16.62 -11.69 3.96
N LEU A 85 16.38 -12.95 3.59
CA LEU A 85 16.54 -14.15 4.44
C LEU A 85 17.33 -15.22 3.68
N GLU A 86 18.37 -14.84 2.95
CA GLU A 86 19.06 -15.69 1.97
C GLU A 86 19.59 -16.99 2.57
N SER A 87 20.06 -16.98 3.83
CA SER A 87 20.51 -18.18 4.53
C SER A 87 19.40 -19.24 4.65
N MET A 88 18.13 -18.82 4.62
CA MET A 88 16.98 -19.73 4.68
C MET A 88 16.76 -20.52 3.38
N THR A 89 17.50 -20.25 2.34
CA THR A 89 17.59 -21.16 1.18
C THR A 89 18.06 -22.55 1.62
N ASN A 90 18.96 -22.63 2.59
CA ASN A 90 19.52 -23.88 3.09
C ASN A 90 19.27 -24.15 4.58
N ASN A 91 18.86 -23.17 5.37
CA ASN A 91 18.64 -23.30 6.81
C ASN A 91 17.17 -23.03 7.17
N PRO A 92 16.62 -23.72 8.18
CA PRO A 92 15.22 -23.53 8.61
C PRO A 92 14.97 -22.23 9.38
N VAL A 93 16.04 -21.53 9.78
CA VAL A 93 15.98 -20.26 10.53
C VAL A 93 16.96 -19.25 9.94
N PRO A 94 16.61 -17.95 9.96
CA PRO A 94 17.49 -16.89 9.46
C PRO A 94 18.60 -16.56 10.47
N THR A 95 19.62 -15.86 10.01
CA THR A 95 20.60 -15.23 10.87
C THR A 95 20.02 -13.98 11.56
N ARG A 96 20.65 -13.55 12.66
CA ARG A 96 20.26 -12.31 13.35
C ARG A 96 20.47 -11.06 12.48
N ALA A 97 21.48 -11.08 11.60
CA ALA A 97 21.74 -9.99 10.67
C ALA A 97 20.60 -9.85 9.66
N GLU A 98 20.10 -10.96 9.12
CA GLU A 98 18.97 -10.97 8.18
C GLU A 98 17.67 -10.52 8.84
N VAL A 99 17.39 -10.97 10.07
CA VAL A 99 16.24 -10.49 10.85
C VAL A 99 16.30 -8.97 11.03
N ASN A 100 17.47 -8.44 11.39
CA ASN A 100 17.68 -6.99 11.55
C ASN A 100 17.54 -6.24 10.22
N ASP A 101 17.96 -6.84 9.12
CA ASP A 101 17.89 -6.23 7.79
C ASP A 101 16.43 -6.11 7.31
N VAL A 102 15.63 -7.20 7.44
CA VAL A 102 14.18 -7.15 7.16
C VAL A 102 13.50 -6.12 8.06
N PHE A 103 13.79 -6.14 9.38
CA PHE A 103 13.24 -5.17 10.32
C PHE A 103 13.52 -3.74 9.86
N ASN A 104 14.77 -3.41 9.51
CA ASN A 104 15.13 -2.06 9.06
C ASN A 104 14.43 -1.69 7.75
N ALA A 105 14.30 -2.59 6.78
CA ALA A 105 13.59 -2.30 5.53
C ALA A 105 12.13 -1.91 5.77
N VAL A 106 11.44 -2.58 6.72
CA VAL A 106 10.07 -2.25 7.13
C VAL A 106 10.04 -0.96 7.94
N TYR A 107 10.95 -0.80 8.91
CA TYR A 107 11.06 0.39 9.75
C TYR A 107 11.35 1.66 8.94
N ASP A 108 12.10 1.53 7.84
CA ASP A 108 12.36 2.59 6.85
C ASP A 108 11.11 2.90 6.00
N ARG A 109 9.99 2.19 6.19
CA ARG A 109 8.69 2.40 5.53
C ARG A 109 8.65 1.94 4.08
N SER A 110 9.31 0.82 3.73
CA SER A 110 9.04 0.15 2.45
C SER A 110 7.58 -0.35 2.40
N ASP A 111 7.03 -0.48 1.20
CA ASP A 111 5.67 -1.02 1.02
C ASP A 111 5.68 -2.55 1.01
N ALA A 112 6.76 -3.15 0.53
CA ALA A 112 6.94 -4.58 0.50
C ALA A 112 8.42 -4.96 0.62
N VAL A 113 8.67 -6.17 1.11
CA VAL A 113 9.95 -6.86 1.06
C VAL A 113 9.79 -8.14 0.24
N MET A 114 10.83 -8.55 -0.47
CA MET A 114 10.74 -9.65 -1.43
C MET A 114 11.68 -10.79 -1.06
N LEU A 115 11.14 -12.00 -0.99
CA LEU A 115 11.90 -13.25 -0.98
C LEU A 115 12.20 -13.67 -2.43
N SER A 116 13.36 -14.25 -2.67
CA SER A 116 13.84 -14.69 -3.99
C SER A 116 14.16 -16.18 -3.97
N GLY A 117 15.44 -16.53 -3.80
CA GLY A 117 15.92 -17.89 -3.71
C GLY A 117 15.30 -18.68 -2.56
N GLU A 118 14.98 -18.01 -1.46
CA GLU A 118 14.40 -18.58 -0.25
C GLU A 118 13.10 -19.33 -0.53
N THR A 119 12.27 -18.82 -1.46
CA THR A 119 10.99 -19.43 -1.83
C THR A 119 10.98 -20.12 -3.18
N SER A 120 11.88 -19.76 -4.12
CA SER A 120 11.89 -20.31 -5.47
C SER A 120 12.67 -21.61 -5.58
N VAL A 121 13.78 -21.76 -4.85
CA VAL A 121 14.68 -22.93 -4.87
C VAL A 121 15.08 -23.39 -3.48
N GLY A 122 14.71 -22.66 -2.44
CA GLY A 122 15.06 -22.95 -1.05
C GLY A 122 14.43 -24.25 -0.53
N LYS A 123 15.05 -24.83 0.48
CA LYS A 123 14.59 -26.06 1.15
C LYS A 123 13.46 -25.80 2.14
N PHE A 124 13.28 -24.55 2.57
CA PHE A 124 12.35 -24.15 3.64
C PHE A 124 11.44 -22.98 3.23
N PRO A 125 10.72 -23.05 2.08
CA PRO A 125 9.98 -21.92 1.54
C PRO A 125 8.88 -21.42 2.47
N LEU A 126 8.12 -22.30 3.12
CA LEU A 126 7.06 -21.92 4.06
C LEU A 126 7.64 -21.24 5.30
N ASN A 127 8.71 -21.80 5.87
CA ASN A 127 9.38 -21.19 7.01
C ASN A 127 9.92 -19.79 6.69
N ALA A 128 10.44 -19.57 5.46
CA ALA A 128 10.94 -18.27 5.04
C ALA A 128 9.81 -17.22 5.02
N VAL A 129 8.64 -17.57 4.50
CA VAL A 129 7.46 -16.70 4.50
C VAL A 129 6.98 -16.42 5.93
N GLU A 130 6.88 -17.45 6.78
CA GLU A 130 6.46 -17.30 8.17
C GLU A 130 7.43 -16.46 9.01
N TYR A 131 8.74 -16.59 8.79
CA TYR A 131 9.74 -15.74 9.43
C TYR A 131 9.62 -14.30 8.96
N MET A 132 9.47 -14.09 7.66
CA MET A 132 9.27 -12.77 7.07
C MET A 132 8.06 -12.08 7.69
N ASP A 133 6.90 -12.76 7.74
CA ASP A 133 5.66 -12.25 8.32
C ASP A 133 5.83 -11.87 9.80
N ARG A 134 6.47 -12.74 10.61
CA ARG A 134 6.72 -12.46 12.02
C ARG A 134 7.62 -11.25 12.25
N ILE A 135 8.65 -11.08 11.40
CA ILE A 135 9.56 -9.93 11.50
C ILE A 135 8.81 -8.65 11.12
N ILE A 136 8.06 -8.67 10.01
CA ILE A 136 7.25 -7.54 9.54
C ILE A 136 6.26 -7.13 10.63
N SER A 137 5.46 -8.07 11.12
CA SER A 137 4.45 -7.82 12.15
C SER A 137 5.04 -7.25 13.46
N LYS A 138 6.31 -7.52 13.72
CA LYS A 138 7.02 -6.96 14.87
C LYS A 138 7.51 -5.55 14.57
N ALA A 139 8.13 -5.35 13.41
CA ALA A 139 8.67 -4.07 12.99
C ALA A 139 7.56 -3.00 12.84
N GLU A 140 6.41 -3.38 12.29
CA GLU A 140 5.28 -2.46 12.10
C GLU A 140 4.76 -1.84 13.41
N LYS A 141 4.86 -2.57 14.53
CA LYS A 141 4.47 -2.06 15.85
C LYS A 141 5.41 -1.00 16.41
N ASP A 142 6.64 -0.98 15.94
CA ASP A 142 7.70 -0.09 16.41
C ASP A 142 7.97 1.06 15.42
N ILE A 143 7.24 1.13 14.28
CA ILE A 143 7.37 2.26 13.34
C ILE A 143 6.92 3.54 14.07
N PRO A 144 7.79 4.55 14.19
CA PRO A 144 7.43 5.80 14.89
C PRO A 144 6.39 6.57 14.07
N ASP A 145 5.62 7.40 14.77
CA ASP A 145 4.78 8.40 14.09
C ASP A 145 5.63 9.25 13.16
N ILE A 146 5.05 9.66 12.07
CA ILE A 146 5.69 10.56 11.12
C ILE A 146 5.12 11.97 11.30
N ASP A 147 5.98 12.97 11.15
CA ASP A 147 5.51 14.31 10.85
C ASP A 147 5.01 14.32 9.39
N PRO A 148 3.70 14.46 9.16
CA PRO A 148 3.16 14.46 7.80
C PRO A 148 3.84 15.47 6.88
N GLN A 149 4.23 16.64 7.38
CA GLN A 149 4.90 17.68 6.60
C GLN A 149 6.24 17.20 6.03
N SER A 150 6.89 16.24 6.68
CA SER A 150 8.17 15.68 6.22
C SER A 150 8.04 14.85 4.94
N ILE A 151 6.84 14.33 4.65
CA ILE A 151 6.55 13.46 3.49
C ILE A 151 5.49 14.04 2.55
N ASP A 152 4.93 15.21 2.86
CA ASP A 152 4.02 15.90 1.95
C ASP A 152 4.76 16.33 0.69
N SER A 153 4.04 16.36 -0.43
CA SER A 153 4.55 16.92 -1.67
C SER A 153 4.64 18.45 -1.57
N ALA A 154 5.57 19.05 -2.31
CA ALA A 154 5.74 20.50 -2.35
C ALA A 154 4.46 21.22 -2.84
N GLU A 155 3.68 20.53 -3.68
CA GLU A 155 2.37 20.99 -4.18
C GLU A 155 1.31 19.94 -3.81
N PRO A 156 0.71 20.03 -2.62
CA PRO A 156 -0.23 19.01 -2.16
C PRO A 156 -1.50 19.02 -3.01
N GLU A 157 -1.81 17.85 -3.56
CA GLU A 157 -3.09 17.63 -4.22
C GLU A 157 -4.18 17.40 -3.17
N MET A 158 -5.45 17.62 -3.56
CA MET A 158 -6.62 17.38 -2.70
C MET A 158 -6.61 15.99 -2.05
N TYR A 159 -6.26 14.94 -2.81
CA TYR A 159 -6.19 13.58 -2.26
C TYR A 159 -5.07 13.41 -1.22
N GLU A 160 -4.05 14.22 -1.29
CA GLU A 160 -2.99 14.24 -0.27
C GLU A 160 -3.49 14.87 1.03
N ALA A 161 -4.19 15.99 0.93
CA ALA A 161 -4.84 16.62 2.08
C ALA A 161 -5.85 15.67 2.76
N VAL A 162 -6.64 14.93 1.98
CA VAL A 162 -7.55 13.90 2.51
C VAL A 162 -6.77 12.77 3.18
N GLY A 163 -5.67 12.29 2.57
CA GLY A 163 -4.83 11.24 3.16
C GLY A 163 -4.20 11.67 4.50
N HIS A 164 -3.72 12.91 4.57
CA HIS A 164 -3.22 13.52 5.80
C HIS A 164 -4.32 13.62 6.87
N ALA A 165 -5.51 14.11 6.52
CA ALA A 165 -6.63 14.20 7.44
C ALA A 165 -7.07 12.82 7.97
N VAL A 166 -7.08 11.79 7.12
CA VAL A 166 -7.35 10.40 7.54
C VAL A 166 -6.32 9.92 8.56
N TYR A 167 -5.02 10.20 8.32
CA TYR A 167 -3.96 9.85 9.25
C TYR A 167 -4.13 10.54 10.61
N GLU A 168 -4.39 11.86 10.61
CA GLU A 168 -4.58 12.61 11.86
C GLU A 168 -5.81 12.13 12.64
N LEU A 169 -6.92 11.83 11.97
CA LEU A 169 -8.09 11.22 12.61
C LEU A 169 -7.72 9.85 13.22
N ALA A 170 -7.02 9.00 12.47
CA ALA A 170 -6.60 7.69 12.97
C ALA A 170 -5.69 7.84 14.22
N ARG A 171 -4.76 8.79 14.22
CA ARG A 171 -3.87 9.08 15.33
C ARG A 171 -4.63 9.51 16.59
N VAL A 172 -5.58 10.44 16.46
CA VAL A 172 -6.42 10.88 17.59
C VAL A 172 -7.22 9.71 18.15
N PHE A 173 -7.75 8.83 17.30
CA PHE A 173 -8.52 7.67 17.76
C PHE A 173 -7.67 6.58 18.39
N ARG A 174 -6.45 6.37 17.95
CA ARG A 174 -5.50 5.50 18.65
C ARG A 174 -5.27 5.95 20.10
N ASP A 175 -5.06 7.24 20.30
CA ASP A 175 -4.71 7.81 21.60
C ASP A 175 -5.86 7.69 22.63
N VAL A 176 -7.11 7.57 22.18
CA VAL A 176 -8.28 7.31 23.05
C VAL A 176 -8.69 5.85 23.09
N ASN A 177 -7.81 4.93 22.66
CA ASN A 177 -8.05 3.48 22.62
C ASN A 177 -9.31 3.09 21.83
N PHE A 178 -9.58 3.81 20.78
CA PHE A 178 -10.71 3.61 19.91
C PHE A 178 -10.42 2.49 18.89
N ARG A 179 -11.35 1.55 18.76
CA ARG A 179 -11.26 0.50 17.75
C ARG A 179 -11.98 0.97 16.48
N GLY A 180 -11.23 1.38 15.50
CA GLY A 180 -11.78 1.82 14.22
C GLY A 180 -11.09 1.16 13.04
N LYS A 181 -11.69 1.33 11.87
CA LYS A 181 -11.13 0.95 10.57
C LYS A 181 -11.23 2.12 9.62
N ILE A 182 -10.29 2.21 8.69
CA ILE A 182 -10.32 3.19 7.62
C ILE A 182 -10.96 2.52 6.40
N VAL A 183 -12.04 3.08 5.88
CA VAL A 183 -12.73 2.59 4.69
C VAL A 183 -12.66 3.65 3.59
N MET A 184 -12.00 3.32 2.49
CA MET A 184 -11.76 4.27 1.41
C MET A 184 -12.33 3.76 0.09
N PHE A 185 -13.36 4.42 -0.41
CA PHE A 185 -13.92 4.12 -1.72
C PHE A 185 -13.07 4.76 -2.82
N THR A 186 -12.68 3.97 -3.82
CA THR A 186 -11.76 4.45 -4.85
C THR A 186 -12.01 3.80 -6.22
N ARG A 187 -11.91 4.59 -7.29
CA ARG A 187 -11.97 4.09 -8.68
C ARG A 187 -10.61 3.60 -9.17
N GLY A 188 -9.56 4.38 -8.92
CA GLY A 188 -8.21 4.16 -9.45
C GLY A 188 -7.12 3.98 -8.38
N GLY A 189 -7.48 3.87 -7.10
CA GLY A 189 -6.55 3.62 -6.00
C GLY A 189 -5.73 4.85 -5.58
N LYS A 190 -6.06 6.08 -5.99
CA LYS A 190 -5.25 7.26 -5.68
C LYS A 190 -5.34 7.63 -4.19
N SER A 191 -6.56 7.74 -3.65
CA SER A 191 -6.79 8.10 -2.24
C SER A 191 -6.19 7.11 -1.24
N PRO A 192 -6.35 5.77 -1.37
CA PRO A 192 -5.71 4.83 -0.46
C PRO A 192 -4.17 4.92 -0.45
N ARG A 193 -3.55 5.13 -1.63
CA ARG A 193 -2.09 5.32 -1.70
C ARG A 193 -1.63 6.58 -0.98
N LYS A 194 -2.40 7.68 -1.12
CA LYS A 194 -2.10 8.94 -0.43
C LYS A 194 -2.27 8.82 1.09
N ALA A 195 -3.23 8.04 1.58
CA ALA A 195 -3.38 7.77 3.01
C ALA A 195 -2.30 6.80 3.54
N ALA A 196 -2.01 5.73 2.79
CA ALA A 196 -1.06 4.70 3.19
C ALA A 196 0.37 5.23 3.38
N LYS A 197 0.79 6.29 2.67
CA LYS A 197 2.13 6.86 2.83
C LYS A 197 2.42 7.37 4.24
N TYR A 198 1.39 7.76 4.99
CA TYR A 198 1.52 8.20 6.38
C TYR A 198 1.58 7.05 7.39
N ARG A 199 1.31 5.81 6.97
CA ARG A 199 1.32 4.60 7.80
C ARG A 199 0.38 4.74 9.01
N PRO A 200 -0.93 4.94 8.79
CA PRO A 200 -1.88 5.01 9.90
C PRO A 200 -1.96 3.67 10.64
N ASP A 201 -2.19 3.70 11.95
CA ASP A 201 -2.27 2.51 12.81
C ASP A 201 -3.49 1.62 12.54
N PHE A 202 -4.50 2.14 11.84
CA PHE A 202 -5.67 1.37 11.47
C PHE A 202 -5.54 0.81 10.06
N PRO A 203 -6.01 -0.44 9.83
CA PRO A 203 -6.00 -1.02 8.49
C PRO A 203 -6.87 -0.19 7.53
N ILE A 204 -6.39 -0.02 6.31
CA ILE A 204 -7.09 0.69 5.24
C ILE A 204 -7.80 -0.34 4.37
N TYR A 205 -9.14 -0.36 4.41
CA TYR A 205 -9.96 -1.14 3.49
C TYR A 205 -10.31 -0.28 2.28
N ALA A 206 -9.70 -0.59 1.13
CA ALA A 206 -9.93 0.13 -0.10
C ALA A 206 -10.99 -0.57 -0.95
N ILE A 207 -12.18 0.01 -1.02
CA ILE A 207 -13.30 -0.56 -1.77
C ILE A 207 -13.33 -0.03 -3.19
N THR A 208 -13.41 -0.93 -4.16
CA THR A 208 -13.47 -0.58 -5.57
C THR A 208 -14.32 -1.56 -6.38
N HIS A 209 -14.96 -1.05 -7.44
CA HIS A 209 -15.63 -1.87 -8.46
C HIS A 209 -14.70 -2.30 -9.60
N ASN A 210 -13.44 -1.93 -9.54
CA ASN A 210 -12.45 -2.23 -10.57
C ASN A 210 -11.46 -3.28 -10.06
N GLU A 211 -11.59 -4.51 -10.53
CA GLU A 211 -10.75 -5.65 -10.17
C GLU A 211 -9.25 -5.34 -10.28
N ARG A 212 -8.84 -4.70 -11.39
CA ARG A 212 -7.43 -4.35 -11.59
C ARG A 212 -6.92 -3.36 -10.55
N THR A 213 -7.75 -2.38 -10.17
CA THR A 213 -7.40 -1.45 -9.11
C THR A 213 -7.24 -2.18 -7.78
N ALA A 214 -8.13 -3.12 -7.47
CA ALA A 214 -8.01 -3.96 -6.29
C ALA A 214 -6.66 -4.70 -6.29
N ARG A 215 -6.35 -5.45 -7.35
CA ARG A 215 -5.07 -6.18 -7.47
C ARG A 215 -3.83 -5.26 -7.35
N GLN A 216 -3.88 -4.05 -7.91
CA GLN A 216 -2.76 -3.11 -7.83
C GLN A 216 -2.56 -2.51 -6.43
N LEU A 217 -3.62 -2.42 -5.63
CA LEU A 217 -3.54 -1.89 -4.28
C LEU A 217 -2.91 -2.85 -3.28
N ASN A 218 -2.88 -4.15 -3.56
CA ASN A 218 -2.25 -5.15 -2.70
C ASN A 218 -0.72 -4.96 -2.54
N LEU A 219 -0.09 -4.14 -3.40
CA LEU A 219 1.31 -3.77 -3.26
C LEU A 219 1.52 -2.54 -2.36
N ILE A 220 0.45 -1.93 -1.88
CA ILE A 220 0.53 -0.72 -1.03
C ILE A 220 0.45 -1.14 0.43
N TRP A 221 1.39 -0.68 1.23
CA TRP A 221 1.43 -0.98 2.65
C TRP A 221 0.10 -0.69 3.36
N GLY A 222 -0.33 -1.62 4.21
CA GLY A 222 -1.51 -1.46 5.08
C GLY A 222 -2.85 -1.38 4.35
N VAL A 223 -2.87 -1.52 3.01
CA VAL A 223 -4.10 -1.50 2.22
C VAL A 223 -4.58 -2.91 1.95
N GLN A 224 -5.78 -3.20 2.43
CA GLN A 224 -6.55 -4.40 2.06
C GLN A 224 -7.61 -3.98 1.05
N SER A 225 -7.46 -4.43 -0.19
CA SER A 225 -8.40 -4.06 -1.25
C SER A 225 -9.59 -5.00 -1.28
N ILE A 226 -10.79 -4.43 -1.40
CA ILE A 226 -12.03 -5.18 -1.48
C ILE A 226 -12.68 -4.89 -2.83
N PHE A 227 -12.79 -5.92 -3.66
CA PHE A 227 -13.46 -5.84 -4.95
C PHE A 227 -14.96 -6.08 -4.81
N ILE A 228 -15.76 -5.08 -5.15
CA ILE A 228 -17.23 -5.17 -5.14
C ILE A 228 -17.74 -4.80 -6.55
N PRO A 229 -17.97 -5.78 -7.43
CA PRO A 229 -18.36 -5.52 -8.82
C PRO A 229 -19.72 -4.84 -8.95
N THR A 230 -20.60 -4.98 -7.97
CA THR A 230 -21.94 -4.38 -7.94
C THR A 230 -21.94 -2.90 -7.55
N LEU A 231 -20.81 -2.35 -7.11
CA LEU A 231 -20.68 -0.96 -6.67
C LEU A 231 -20.71 0.00 -7.86
N LYS A 232 -21.71 0.87 -7.93
CA LYS A 232 -21.92 1.82 -9.05
C LYS A 232 -21.42 3.22 -8.67
N MET A 233 -20.09 3.40 -8.67
CA MET A 233 -19.44 4.64 -8.23
C MET A 233 -19.69 5.84 -9.15
N GLU A 234 -20.19 5.64 -10.36
CA GLU A 234 -20.54 6.68 -11.32
C GLU A 234 -21.98 7.16 -11.20
N ASP A 235 -22.88 6.25 -10.78
CA ASP A 235 -24.34 6.45 -10.85
C ASP A 235 -24.94 6.77 -9.49
N TRP A 236 -24.32 6.31 -8.39
CA TRP A 236 -24.84 6.41 -7.05
C TRP A 236 -24.36 7.67 -6.31
N SER A 237 -25.18 8.16 -5.40
CA SER A 237 -24.80 9.17 -4.42
C SER A 237 -23.71 8.67 -3.48
N ALA A 238 -23.06 9.58 -2.77
CA ALA A 238 -22.03 9.22 -1.79
C ALA A 238 -22.61 8.31 -0.67
N GLU A 239 -23.84 8.58 -0.27
CA GLU A 239 -24.57 7.82 0.74
C GLU A 239 -24.89 6.39 0.25
N GLU A 240 -25.39 6.23 -0.98
CA GLU A 240 -25.66 4.91 -1.57
C GLU A 240 -24.41 4.09 -1.74
N ILE A 241 -23.29 4.70 -2.19
CA ILE A 241 -21.99 4.05 -2.30
C ILE A 241 -21.52 3.58 -0.92
N MET A 242 -21.62 4.43 0.09
CA MET A 242 -21.21 4.12 1.46
C MET A 242 -22.05 3.02 2.05
N GLN A 243 -23.38 3.12 1.99
CA GLN A 243 -24.30 2.11 2.50
C GLN A 243 -24.04 0.74 1.87
N HIS A 244 -23.95 0.68 0.54
CA HIS A 244 -23.70 -0.59 -0.16
C HIS A 244 -22.35 -1.20 0.20
N GLY A 245 -21.28 -0.42 0.20
CA GLY A 245 -19.96 -0.93 0.50
C GLY A 245 -19.77 -1.33 1.96
N ILE A 246 -20.27 -0.53 2.91
CA ILE A 246 -20.22 -0.86 4.35
C ILE A 246 -21.07 -2.09 4.64
N LYS A 247 -22.26 -2.22 4.03
CA LYS A 247 -23.08 -3.41 4.11
C LYS A 247 -22.28 -4.65 3.70
N LYS A 248 -21.62 -4.61 2.54
CA LYS A 248 -20.77 -5.73 2.07
C LYS A 248 -19.63 -6.06 3.03
N LEU A 249 -18.97 -5.06 3.62
CA LEU A 249 -17.93 -5.33 4.63
C LEU A 249 -18.49 -6.01 5.89
N VAL A 250 -19.71 -5.70 6.29
CA VAL A 250 -20.37 -6.39 7.41
C VAL A 250 -20.78 -7.81 7.01
N GLU A 251 -21.34 -8.00 5.83
CA GLU A 251 -21.70 -9.32 5.29
C GLU A 251 -20.47 -10.25 5.18
N PHE A 252 -19.33 -9.72 4.79
CA PHE A 252 -18.03 -10.44 4.75
C PHE A 252 -17.39 -10.66 6.13
N GLY A 253 -17.98 -10.16 7.21
CA GLY A 253 -17.41 -10.26 8.56
C GLY A 253 -16.18 -9.39 8.80
N ILE A 254 -15.88 -8.44 7.90
CA ILE A 254 -14.76 -7.50 8.01
C ILE A 254 -15.09 -6.40 9.01
N LEU A 255 -16.33 -5.91 9.03
CA LEU A 255 -16.81 -4.89 9.96
C LEU A 255 -17.88 -5.46 10.90
N GLY A 256 -17.84 -5.03 12.16
CA GLY A 256 -18.90 -5.27 13.13
C GLY A 256 -19.89 -4.09 13.18
N MET A 257 -21.15 -4.35 13.49
CA MET A 257 -22.20 -3.32 13.58
C MET A 257 -21.87 -2.20 14.59
N LYS A 258 -21.17 -2.54 15.68
CA LYS A 258 -20.78 -1.60 16.76
C LYS A 258 -19.39 -0.98 16.56
N GLU A 259 -18.84 -1.07 15.37
CA GLU A 259 -17.55 -0.45 15.04
C GLU A 259 -17.76 0.95 14.46
N HIS A 260 -16.72 1.75 14.57
CA HIS A 260 -16.64 3.04 13.89
C HIS A 260 -15.80 2.91 12.63
N VAL A 261 -16.03 3.78 11.68
CA VAL A 261 -15.22 3.87 10.46
C VAL A 261 -14.86 5.31 10.16
N ILE A 262 -13.58 5.52 9.81
CA ILE A 262 -13.15 6.72 9.11
C ILE A 262 -13.40 6.43 7.63
N CYS A 263 -14.39 7.09 7.05
CA CYS A 263 -14.84 6.78 5.69
C CYS A 263 -14.53 7.90 4.72
N THR A 264 -14.00 7.55 3.53
CA THR A 264 -13.88 8.50 2.42
C THR A 264 -14.60 7.96 1.19
N VAL A 265 -15.46 8.81 0.62
CA VAL A 265 -16.26 8.48 -0.57
C VAL A 265 -16.03 9.54 -1.65
N PRO A 266 -15.89 9.16 -2.94
CA PRO A 266 -15.84 10.14 -4.01
C PRO A 266 -17.09 11.01 -4.02
N SER A 267 -16.93 12.32 -4.16
CA SER A 267 -18.06 13.24 -4.27
C SER A 267 -18.70 13.17 -5.65
N SER A 268 -20.02 13.13 -5.70
CA SER A 268 -20.81 13.27 -6.92
C SER A 268 -20.76 14.69 -7.49
N LEU A 269 -20.54 15.71 -6.62
CA LEU A 269 -20.50 17.12 -7.01
C LEU A 269 -19.30 17.45 -7.92
N SER A 270 -18.21 16.73 -7.79
CA SER A 270 -17.00 16.93 -8.61
C SER A 270 -16.29 15.60 -8.84
N PRO A 271 -16.76 14.77 -9.78
CA PRO A 271 -16.21 13.44 -10.01
C PRO A 271 -14.70 13.46 -10.25
N GLY A 272 -13.96 12.69 -9.44
CA GLY A 272 -12.50 12.60 -9.53
C GLY A 272 -11.72 13.79 -8.96
N LYS A 273 -12.41 14.81 -8.41
CA LYS A 273 -11.78 16.02 -7.86
C LYS A 273 -12.09 16.27 -6.38
N CYS A 274 -13.06 15.59 -5.81
CA CYS A 274 -13.48 15.81 -4.42
C CYS A 274 -13.76 14.47 -3.72
N ALA A 275 -13.55 14.42 -2.40
CA ALA A 275 -13.93 13.32 -1.56
C ALA A 275 -14.71 13.83 -0.34
N VAL A 276 -15.70 13.08 0.09
CA VAL A 276 -16.36 13.27 1.38
C VAL A 276 -15.55 12.45 2.39
N LEU A 277 -15.12 13.07 3.48
CA LEU A 277 -14.47 12.43 4.62
C LEU A 277 -15.39 12.56 5.83
N GLY A 278 -15.64 11.46 6.51
CA GLY A 278 -16.46 11.46 7.70
C GLY A 278 -16.12 10.33 8.65
N LEU A 279 -16.62 10.48 9.88
CA LEU A 279 -16.56 9.47 10.92
C LEU A 279 -17.98 8.99 11.18
N TYR A 280 -18.19 7.67 11.17
CA TYR A 280 -19.51 7.07 11.28
C TYR A 280 -19.51 5.86 12.19
N TYR A 281 -20.65 5.60 12.85
CA TYR A 281 -21.01 4.29 13.37
C TYR A 281 -21.54 3.41 12.24
N VAL A 282 -21.12 2.15 12.20
CA VAL A 282 -21.58 1.21 11.17
C VAL A 282 -23.10 1.02 11.25
N GLU A 283 -23.67 0.88 12.45
CA GLU A 283 -25.10 0.72 12.66
C GLU A 283 -25.93 1.91 12.15
N ASP A 284 -25.42 3.14 12.26
CA ASP A 284 -26.10 4.34 11.77
C ASP A 284 -26.18 4.36 10.25
N ILE A 285 -25.10 3.92 9.57
CA ILE A 285 -25.07 3.82 8.11
C ILE A 285 -26.07 2.78 7.61
N LEU A 286 -26.23 1.67 8.35
CA LEU A 286 -26.99 0.51 7.93
C LEU A 286 -28.41 0.44 8.55
N GLN A 287 -28.85 1.51 9.20
CA GLN A 287 -30.16 1.56 9.84
C GLN A 287 -31.28 1.19 8.85
N GLY A 288 -32.10 0.19 9.23
CA GLY A 288 -33.20 -0.28 8.41
C GLY A 288 -32.82 -1.24 7.26
N LEU A 289 -31.55 -1.61 7.12
CA LEU A 289 -31.10 -2.57 6.11
C LEU A 289 -31.00 -3.99 6.68
N THR A 290 -31.41 -4.98 5.90
CA THR A 290 -31.18 -6.40 6.22
C THR A 290 -29.75 -6.79 5.89
N ILE A 291 -29.07 -7.44 6.84
CA ILE A 291 -27.72 -7.95 6.69
C ILE A 291 -27.78 -9.47 6.60
N GLU A 292 -27.26 -10.01 5.51
CA GLU A 292 -27.14 -11.45 5.30
C GLU A 292 -25.65 -11.82 5.26
N PRO A 293 -25.15 -12.76 6.09
CA PRO A 293 -23.77 -13.17 6.05
C PRO A 293 -23.38 -13.72 4.67
N GLU A 294 -22.26 -13.28 4.15
CA GLU A 294 -21.70 -13.72 2.86
C GLU A 294 -20.22 -14.10 3.04
N THR A 295 -19.79 -15.17 2.40
CA THR A 295 -18.37 -15.55 2.43
C THR A 295 -17.60 -14.65 1.47
N TYR A 296 -16.65 -13.90 2.00
CA TYR A 296 -15.70 -13.18 1.18
C TYR A 296 -14.68 -14.14 0.60
N ASP A 297 -14.53 -14.15 -0.72
CA ASP A 297 -13.50 -14.90 -1.39
C ASP A 297 -12.27 -14.00 -1.61
N PRO A 298 -11.18 -14.20 -0.84
CA PRO A 298 -9.97 -13.40 -0.96
C PRO A 298 -9.14 -13.75 -2.20
N THR A 299 -9.52 -14.75 -3.00
CA THR A 299 -8.74 -15.16 -4.19
C THR A 299 -8.72 -14.10 -5.28
N TRP A 300 -9.52 -13.05 -5.16
CA TRP A 300 -9.47 -11.86 -5.98
C TRP A 300 -8.25 -10.96 -5.71
N ASN A 301 -7.57 -11.16 -4.59
CA ASN A 301 -6.44 -10.35 -4.13
C ASN A 301 -5.07 -10.95 -4.48
#